data_8333fd307f882e6b00926a0baca2dd07
#
_entry.id   8333fd307f882e6b00926a0baca2dd07
#
_cell.length_a   1.000
_cell.length_b   1.000
_cell.length_c   1.000
_cell.angle_alpha   90.00
_cell.angle_beta   90.00
_cell.angle_gamma   90.00
#
_symmetry.space_group_name_H-M   'P 1'
#
loop_
_entity.id
_entity.type
_entity.pdbx_description
1 polymer ?
#
loop_
_entity_poly.entity_id
_entity_poly.type
_entity_poly.pdbx_seq_one_letter_code
_entity_poly.pdbx_strand_id
1 'polypeptide(L)'
;IFGMLGPNGVGKSTIFNLITGLIAPQTGKIKINGEVINDYPIYLRTKKYKIGYVPQYGGFFEDLSLLDNLKAIAEIVVDNKNLMKNKIDYMITKFELENVKDIKAKYLSGGQKKKLVISLSLLSNPRVLLLDECFAALDVLTIKMLQEIIVNLQQESQITICICDHQARDLLACVDIAMILSNCKVIAQDTPSNLVKDINAQNAYFGNSFKFN
;
A
#
# COMPACT_ATOMS: atom_id res chain seq x y z
N ILE A 1 -0.73 -6.53 9.54
CA ILE A 1 -0.87 -6.28 8.09
C ILE A 1 -2.11 -7.01 7.60
N PHE A 2 -2.98 -6.33 6.84
CA PHE A 2 -4.22 -6.88 6.30
C PHE A 2 -4.13 -6.99 4.77
N GLY A 3 -4.53 -8.15 4.23
CA GLY A 3 -4.50 -8.44 2.80
C GLY A 3 -5.88 -8.48 2.16
N MET A 4 -6.02 -8.00 0.93
CA MET A 4 -7.20 -8.20 0.08
C MET A 4 -6.81 -8.92 -1.19
N LEU A 5 -7.36 -10.11 -1.39
CA LEU A 5 -7.19 -10.95 -2.58
C LEU A 5 -8.48 -10.97 -3.42
N GLY A 6 -8.33 -11.20 -4.68
CA GLY A 6 -9.45 -11.36 -5.61
C GLY A 6 -9.05 -11.10 -7.05
N PRO A 7 -9.83 -11.55 -8.02
CA PRO A 7 -9.54 -11.31 -9.44
C PRO A 7 -9.54 -9.83 -9.79
N ASN A 8 -8.96 -9.49 -10.94
CA ASN A 8 -8.99 -8.13 -11.46
C ASN A 8 -10.44 -7.68 -11.70
N GLY A 9 -10.74 -6.43 -11.38
CA GLY A 9 -12.08 -5.87 -11.55
C GLY A 9 -13.09 -6.22 -10.44
N VAL A 10 -12.71 -7.00 -9.40
CA VAL A 10 -13.64 -7.37 -8.30
C VAL A 10 -13.94 -6.22 -7.32
N GLY A 11 -13.23 -5.08 -7.44
CA GLY A 11 -13.47 -3.90 -6.61
C GLY A 11 -12.43 -3.62 -5.53
N LYS A 12 -11.24 -4.27 -5.54
CA LYS A 12 -10.18 -4.03 -4.54
C LYS A 12 -9.76 -2.55 -4.49
N SER A 13 -9.32 -1.99 -5.61
CA SER A 13 -8.94 -0.57 -5.71
C SER A 13 -10.12 0.37 -5.46
N THR A 14 -11.35 -0.06 -5.77
CA THR A 14 -12.56 0.69 -5.44
C THR A 14 -12.73 0.83 -3.93
N ILE A 15 -12.46 -0.22 -3.15
CA ILE A 15 -12.47 -0.15 -1.68
C ILE A 15 -11.44 0.86 -1.18
N PHE A 16 -10.22 0.87 -1.72
CA PHE A 16 -9.21 1.86 -1.35
C PHE A 16 -9.62 3.28 -1.74
N ASN A 17 -10.22 3.47 -2.91
CA ASN A 17 -10.75 4.76 -3.34
C ASN A 17 -11.89 5.27 -2.44
N LEU A 18 -12.73 4.36 -1.92
CA LEU A 18 -13.74 4.69 -0.91
C LEU A 18 -13.10 5.09 0.43
N ILE A 19 -12.10 4.36 0.90
CA ILE A 19 -11.39 4.65 2.16
C ILE A 19 -10.64 5.98 2.08
N THR A 20 -9.98 6.25 0.96
CA THR A 20 -9.25 7.51 0.74
C THR A 20 -10.18 8.71 0.52
N GLY A 21 -11.43 8.48 0.07
CA GLY A 21 -12.40 9.53 -0.26
C GLY A 21 -12.24 10.05 -1.68
N LEU A 22 -11.56 9.34 -2.57
CA LEU A 22 -11.54 9.62 -4.01
C LEU A 22 -12.92 9.43 -4.63
N ILE A 23 -13.69 8.46 -4.11
CA ILE A 23 -15.09 8.24 -4.45
C ILE A 23 -15.95 8.18 -3.18
N ALA A 24 -17.20 8.60 -3.28
CA ALA A 24 -18.16 8.49 -2.19
C ALA A 24 -18.95 7.18 -2.27
N PRO A 25 -19.28 6.52 -1.14
CA PRO A 25 -20.13 5.34 -1.16
C PRO A 25 -21.59 5.78 -1.43
N GLN A 26 -22.31 5.02 -2.28
CA GLN A 26 -23.71 5.23 -2.52
C GLN A 26 -24.57 4.88 -1.28
N THR A 27 -24.16 3.86 -0.55
CA THR A 27 -24.80 3.39 0.69
C THR A 27 -23.74 2.88 1.65
N GLY A 28 -24.10 2.72 2.92
CA GLY A 28 -23.19 2.21 3.94
C GLY A 28 -22.34 3.30 4.61
N LYS A 29 -21.46 2.88 5.50
CA LYS A 29 -20.65 3.78 6.34
C LYS A 29 -19.20 3.30 6.37
N ILE A 30 -18.28 4.22 6.15
CA ILE A 30 -16.85 4.04 6.37
C ILE A 30 -16.54 4.63 7.74
N LYS A 31 -15.91 3.84 8.61
CA LYS A 31 -15.59 4.27 9.97
C LYS A 31 -14.09 4.13 10.23
N ILE A 32 -13.51 5.13 10.90
CA ILE A 32 -12.16 5.07 11.46
C ILE A 32 -12.27 5.40 12.95
N ASN A 33 -11.80 4.50 13.80
CA ASN A 33 -11.91 4.61 15.26
C ASN A 33 -13.35 4.95 15.73
N GLY A 34 -14.35 4.33 15.09
CA GLY A 34 -15.76 4.55 15.40
C GLY A 34 -16.41 5.78 14.76
N GLU A 35 -15.63 6.74 14.27
CA GLU A 35 -16.12 7.95 13.60
C GLU A 35 -16.46 7.66 12.13
N VAL A 36 -17.66 8.07 11.69
CA VAL A 36 -18.08 7.97 10.27
C VAL A 36 -17.38 9.06 9.47
N ILE A 37 -16.70 8.65 8.39
CA ILE A 37 -15.87 9.56 7.59
C ILE A 37 -16.38 9.77 6.16
N ASN A 38 -17.62 9.36 5.85
CA ASN A 38 -18.15 9.43 4.49
C ASN A 38 -18.05 10.84 3.88
N ASP A 39 -18.37 11.86 4.65
CA ASP A 39 -18.42 13.27 4.21
C ASP A 39 -17.07 13.99 4.28
N TYR A 40 -16.03 13.31 4.77
CA TYR A 40 -14.69 13.90 4.82
C TYR A 40 -14.00 13.78 3.47
N PRO A 41 -13.59 14.89 2.84
CA PRO A 41 -12.82 14.86 1.61
C PRO A 41 -11.42 14.28 1.83
N ILE A 42 -10.78 13.83 0.74
CA ILE A 42 -9.48 13.15 0.75
C ILE A 42 -8.40 13.86 1.58
N TYR A 43 -8.29 15.19 1.46
CA TYR A 43 -7.26 15.95 2.19
C TYR A 43 -7.46 15.93 3.71
N LEU A 44 -8.72 15.90 4.20
CA LEU A 44 -9.01 15.73 5.62
C LEU A 44 -8.73 14.31 6.09
N ARG A 45 -9.05 13.29 5.28
CA ARG A 45 -8.73 11.90 5.61
C ARG A 45 -7.23 11.70 5.74
N THR A 46 -6.44 12.27 4.84
CA THR A 46 -4.97 12.24 4.92
C THR A 46 -4.45 13.01 6.14
N LYS A 47 -4.95 14.23 6.39
CA LYS A 47 -4.43 15.09 7.47
C LYS A 47 -4.90 14.64 8.86
N LYS A 48 -6.21 14.39 9.04
CA LYS A 48 -6.81 14.06 10.33
C LYS A 48 -6.60 12.60 10.73
N TYR A 49 -6.86 11.68 9.79
CA TYR A 49 -6.77 10.23 10.08
C TYR A 49 -5.45 9.61 9.67
N LYS A 50 -4.55 10.39 9.09
CA LYS A 50 -3.21 9.94 8.68
C LYS A 50 -3.27 8.71 7.77
N ILE A 51 -4.11 8.78 6.72
CA ILE A 51 -4.20 7.74 5.69
C ILE A 51 -3.18 8.06 4.61
N GLY A 52 -2.22 7.15 4.39
CA GLY A 52 -1.33 7.13 3.23
C GLY A 52 -1.86 6.18 2.16
N TYR A 53 -1.65 6.51 0.89
CA TYR A 53 -2.06 5.68 -0.22
C TYR A 53 -0.97 5.58 -1.27
N VAL A 54 -0.63 4.36 -1.63
CA VAL A 54 0.30 4.02 -2.72
C VAL A 54 -0.53 3.42 -3.85
N PRO A 55 -0.73 4.15 -4.96
CA PRO A 55 -1.52 3.67 -6.08
C PRO A 55 -0.77 2.59 -6.88
N GLN A 56 -1.52 1.84 -7.67
CA GLN A 56 -0.98 0.84 -8.59
C GLN A 56 0.04 1.45 -9.56
N TYR A 57 -0.32 2.60 -10.14
CA TYR A 57 0.50 3.35 -11.11
C TYR A 57 0.69 4.80 -10.68
N GLY A 58 1.82 5.39 -11.09
CA GLY A 58 2.11 6.79 -10.82
C GLY A 58 2.41 7.08 -9.34
N GLY A 59 1.88 8.19 -8.83
CA GLY A 59 2.13 8.66 -7.46
C GLY A 59 3.43 9.43 -7.30
N PHE A 60 4.09 9.82 -8.39
CA PHE A 60 5.32 10.62 -8.42
C PHE A 60 5.37 11.50 -9.68
N PHE A 61 6.23 12.50 -9.67
CA PHE A 61 6.49 13.37 -10.81
C PHE A 61 7.59 12.77 -11.70
N GLU A 62 7.24 12.34 -12.89
CA GLU A 62 8.11 11.57 -13.79
C GLU A 62 9.37 12.32 -14.20
N ASP A 63 9.28 13.64 -14.44
CA ASP A 63 10.37 14.48 -14.90
C ASP A 63 11.25 15.06 -13.79
N LEU A 64 10.85 14.92 -12.53
CA LEU A 64 11.69 15.26 -11.39
C LEU A 64 12.62 14.09 -11.03
N SER A 65 13.80 14.42 -10.44
CA SER A 65 14.65 13.40 -9.84
C SER A 65 13.94 12.72 -8.67
N LEU A 66 14.43 11.56 -8.23
CA LEU A 66 13.94 10.91 -7.02
C LEU A 66 14.01 11.85 -5.81
N LEU A 67 15.14 12.52 -5.62
CA LEU A 67 15.34 13.47 -4.54
C LEU A 67 14.37 14.65 -4.63
N ASP A 68 14.14 15.19 -5.83
CA ASP A 68 13.23 16.33 -5.99
C ASP A 68 11.77 15.93 -5.81
N ASN A 69 11.40 14.69 -6.13
CA ASN A 69 10.09 14.12 -5.74
C ASN A 69 9.92 14.13 -4.21
N LEU A 70 10.93 13.62 -3.48
CA LEU A 70 10.88 13.61 -2.01
C LEU A 70 10.80 15.02 -1.43
N LYS A 71 11.58 15.98 -1.97
CA LYS A 71 11.52 17.38 -1.55
C LYS A 71 10.15 18.00 -1.79
N ALA A 72 9.59 17.84 -3.00
CA ALA A 72 8.30 18.42 -3.36
C ALA A 72 7.16 17.97 -2.43
N ILE A 73 7.11 16.67 -2.08
CA ILE A 73 6.11 16.18 -1.14
C ILE A 73 6.43 16.59 0.29
N ALA A 74 7.70 16.55 0.70
CA ALA A 74 8.09 16.94 2.05
C ALA A 74 7.77 18.41 2.35
N GLU A 75 7.91 19.34 1.37
CA GLU A 75 7.50 20.75 1.50
C GLU A 75 6.01 20.92 1.81
N ILE A 76 5.16 20.00 1.35
CA ILE A 76 3.71 20.05 1.57
C ILE A 76 3.33 19.48 2.95
N VAL A 77 4.06 18.43 3.42
CA VAL A 77 3.63 17.64 4.58
C VAL A 77 4.47 17.82 5.83
N VAL A 78 5.59 18.54 5.76
CA VAL A 78 6.54 18.76 6.87
C VAL A 78 6.77 20.26 7.10
N ASP A 79 6.31 20.78 8.21
CA ASP A 79 6.33 22.22 8.49
C ASP A 79 7.74 22.78 8.80
N ASN A 80 8.69 21.93 9.23
CA ASN A 80 10.03 22.35 9.67
C ASN A 80 11.12 21.89 8.69
N LYS A 81 11.93 22.85 8.18
CA LYS A 81 12.98 22.58 7.18
C LYS A 81 14.06 21.58 7.65
N ASN A 82 14.47 21.63 8.91
CA ASN A 82 15.48 20.70 9.43
C ASN A 82 14.89 19.29 9.54
N LEU A 83 13.63 19.19 10.02
CA LEU A 83 12.91 17.92 10.07
C LEU A 83 12.68 17.35 8.67
N MET A 84 12.39 18.21 7.70
CA MET A 84 12.22 17.83 6.30
C MET A 84 13.47 17.16 5.74
N LYS A 85 14.64 17.80 5.92
CA LYS A 85 15.91 17.22 5.47
C LYS A 85 16.19 15.87 6.11
N ASN A 86 16.07 15.77 7.44
CA ASN A 86 16.29 14.52 8.15
C ASN A 86 15.36 13.39 7.69
N LYS A 87 14.08 13.70 7.41
CA LYS A 87 13.12 12.72 6.88
C LYS A 87 13.49 12.25 5.49
N ILE A 88 13.88 13.16 4.60
CA ILE A 88 14.32 12.82 3.24
C ILE A 88 15.54 11.91 3.29
N ASP A 89 16.56 12.29 4.06
CA ASP A 89 17.79 11.50 4.23
C ASP A 89 17.46 10.11 4.80
N TYR A 90 16.60 10.04 5.82
CA TYR A 90 16.12 8.79 6.38
C TYR A 90 15.41 7.90 5.34
N MET A 91 14.53 8.48 4.50
CA MET A 91 13.84 7.70 3.45
C MET A 91 14.82 7.18 2.40
N ILE A 92 15.78 8.00 1.97
CA ILE A 92 16.80 7.59 1.00
C ILE A 92 17.59 6.39 1.54
N THR A 93 18.06 6.48 2.78
CA THR A 93 18.86 5.41 3.42
C THR A 93 18.01 4.16 3.68
N LYS A 94 16.82 4.32 4.27
CA LYS A 94 15.95 3.18 4.61
C LYS A 94 15.55 2.36 3.39
N PHE A 95 15.37 3.00 2.25
CA PHE A 95 14.96 2.35 1.00
C PHE A 95 16.14 2.07 0.05
N GLU A 96 17.40 2.34 0.48
CA GLU A 96 18.62 2.11 -0.33
C GLU A 96 18.54 2.81 -1.70
N LEU A 97 18.27 4.11 -1.69
CA LEU A 97 18.03 4.92 -2.89
C LEU A 97 19.17 5.90 -3.19
N GLU A 98 20.27 5.84 -2.44
CA GLU A 98 21.41 6.78 -2.55
C GLU A 98 21.97 6.86 -3.98
N ASN A 99 22.16 5.71 -4.61
CA ASN A 99 22.78 5.60 -5.93
C ASN A 99 21.89 6.10 -7.08
N VAL A 100 20.59 6.32 -6.82
CA VAL A 100 19.60 6.71 -7.84
C VAL A 100 18.87 8.01 -7.50
N LYS A 101 19.26 8.69 -6.41
CA LYS A 101 18.56 9.89 -5.93
C LYS A 101 18.50 11.03 -6.94
N ASP A 102 19.51 11.16 -7.80
CA ASP A 102 19.61 12.23 -8.80
C ASP A 102 19.03 11.81 -10.17
N ILE A 103 18.56 10.56 -10.30
CA ILE A 103 17.97 10.04 -11.53
C ILE A 103 16.51 10.49 -11.61
N LYS A 104 16.06 10.96 -12.80
CA LYS A 104 14.65 11.26 -13.05
C LYS A 104 13.78 10.03 -12.84
N ALA A 105 12.63 10.20 -12.16
CA ALA A 105 11.78 9.09 -11.74
C ALA A 105 11.29 8.21 -12.90
N LYS A 106 11.09 8.77 -14.11
CA LYS A 106 10.73 7.99 -15.31
C LYS A 106 11.77 6.92 -15.68
N TYR A 107 13.06 7.13 -15.37
CA TYR A 107 14.15 6.20 -15.70
C TYR A 107 14.45 5.18 -14.58
N LEU A 108 13.79 5.26 -13.45
CA LEU A 108 13.92 4.28 -12.37
C LEU A 108 13.34 2.92 -12.78
N SER A 109 13.91 1.84 -12.24
CA SER A 109 13.35 0.50 -12.38
C SER A 109 11.99 0.39 -11.67
N GLY A 110 11.20 -0.65 -11.97
CA GLY A 110 9.91 -0.88 -11.31
C GLY A 110 10.01 -0.92 -9.78
N GLY A 111 10.99 -1.65 -9.25
CA GLY A 111 11.26 -1.72 -7.81
C GLY A 111 11.66 -0.38 -7.20
N GLN A 112 12.54 0.38 -7.88
CA GLN A 112 12.93 1.72 -7.43
C GLN A 112 11.74 2.69 -7.43
N LYS A 113 10.86 2.62 -8.45
CA LYS A 113 9.60 3.39 -8.47
C LYS A 113 8.69 3.03 -7.30
N LYS A 114 8.52 1.75 -6.98
CA LYS A 114 7.72 1.32 -5.81
C LYS A 114 8.34 1.81 -4.50
N LYS A 115 9.67 1.67 -4.32
CA LYS A 115 10.39 2.25 -3.17
C LYS A 115 10.14 3.76 -3.05
N LEU A 116 10.24 4.51 -4.16
CA LEU A 116 9.97 5.95 -4.18
C LEU A 116 8.54 6.27 -3.72
N VAL A 117 7.51 5.65 -4.31
CA VAL A 117 6.12 5.96 -3.97
C VAL A 117 5.78 5.62 -2.52
N ILE A 118 6.30 4.51 -1.99
CA ILE A 118 6.16 4.16 -0.58
C ILE A 118 6.85 5.22 0.29
N SER A 119 8.08 5.63 -0.04
CA SER A 119 8.80 6.68 0.68
C SER A 119 8.03 8.01 0.71
N LEU A 120 7.45 8.42 -0.43
CA LEU A 120 6.61 9.64 -0.52
C LEU A 120 5.40 9.56 0.41
N SER A 121 4.72 8.41 0.45
CA SER A 121 3.56 8.20 1.32
C SER A 121 3.92 8.25 2.80
N LEU A 122 5.12 7.78 3.17
CA LEU A 122 5.61 7.78 4.55
C LEU A 122 6.03 9.15 5.07
N LEU A 123 6.34 10.12 4.22
CA LEU A 123 6.71 11.49 4.63
C LEU A 123 5.62 12.15 5.50
N SER A 124 4.35 11.81 5.30
CA SER A 124 3.23 12.32 6.07
C SER A 124 3.03 11.63 7.44
N ASN A 125 3.89 10.68 7.82
CA ASN A 125 3.73 9.81 9.00
C ASN A 125 2.33 9.18 9.07
N PRO A 126 1.95 8.33 8.12
CA PRO A 126 0.63 7.72 8.11
C PRO A 126 0.45 6.76 9.30
N ARG A 127 -0.79 6.63 9.80
CA ARG A 127 -1.20 5.58 10.73
C ARG A 127 -1.80 4.39 10.01
N VAL A 128 -2.36 4.64 8.83
CA VAL A 128 -2.89 3.62 7.92
C VAL A 128 -2.22 3.82 6.57
N LEU A 129 -1.63 2.77 6.02
CA LEU A 129 -1.00 2.77 4.71
C LEU A 129 -1.73 1.77 3.81
N LEU A 130 -2.26 2.25 2.70
CA LEU A 130 -2.95 1.46 1.70
C LEU A 130 -2.02 1.24 0.51
N LEU A 131 -1.73 -0.01 0.17
CA LEU A 131 -0.84 -0.41 -0.92
C LEU A 131 -1.64 -1.13 -2.02
N ASP A 132 -1.80 -0.49 -3.17
CA ASP A 132 -2.58 -1.02 -4.29
C ASP A 132 -1.67 -1.68 -5.31
N GLU A 133 -1.80 -3.02 -5.45
CA GLU A 133 -1.02 -3.88 -6.36
C GLU A 133 0.49 -3.59 -6.30
N CYS A 134 1.05 -3.62 -5.08
CA CYS A 134 2.44 -3.24 -4.88
C CYS A 134 3.45 -4.27 -5.38
N PHE A 135 3.05 -5.52 -5.61
CA PHE A 135 3.91 -6.60 -6.11
C PHE A 135 3.81 -6.79 -7.63
N ALA A 136 2.83 -6.16 -8.29
CA ALA A 136 2.58 -6.34 -9.71
C ALA A 136 3.77 -5.94 -10.59
N ALA A 137 4.09 -6.79 -11.59
CA ALA A 137 5.14 -6.58 -12.58
C ALA A 137 6.57 -6.40 -12.00
N LEU A 138 6.85 -7.01 -10.86
CA LEU A 138 8.16 -7.04 -10.23
C LEU A 138 8.78 -8.45 -10.29
N ASP A 139 10.11 -8.50 -10.26
CA ASP A 139 10.85 -9.75 -10.13
C ASP A 139 10.80 -10.29 -8.70
N VAL A 140 11.09 -11.58 -8.52
CA VAL A 140 10.99 -12.31 -7.25
C VAL A 140 11.85 -11.69 -6.15
N LEU A 141 13.05 -11.19 -6.47
CA LEU A 141 13.94 -10.60 -5.48
C LEU A 141 13.41 -9.25 -5.00
N THR A 142 12.91 -8.44 -5.92
CA THR A 142 12.26 -7.15 -5.61
C THR A 142 11.01 -7.35 -4.76
N ILE A 143 10.18 -8.37 -5.04
CA ILE A 143 9.01 -8.70 -4.22
C ILE A 143 9.42 -9.06 -2.79
N LYS A 144 10.38 -9.96 -2.61
CA LYS A 144 10.87 -10.34 -1.26
C LYS A 144 11.38 -9.14 -0.48
N MET A 145 12.19 -8.30 -1.12
CA MET A 145 12.68 -7.07 -0.49
C MET A 145 11.53 -6.14 -0.08
N LEU A 146 10.50 -5.96 -0.91
CA LEU A 146 9.34 -5.13 -0.55
C LEU A 146 8.53 -5.76 0.60
N GLN A 147 8.36 -7.08 0.62
CA GLN A 147 7.73 -7.79 1.74
C GLN A 147 8.46 -7.51 3.06
N GLU A 148 9.80 -7.63 3.07
CA GLU A 148 10.63 -7.31 4.24
C GLU A 148 10.48 -5.85 4.67
N ILE A 149 10.50 -4.91 3.73
CA ILE A 149 10.27 -3.49 4.02
C ILE A 149 8.90 -3.27 4.66
N ILE A 150 7.84 -3.87 4.12
CA ILE A 150 6.46 -3.73 4.61
C ILE A 150 6.32 -4.29 6.03
N VAL A 151 6.88 -5.48 6.28
CA VAL A 151 6.87 -6.11 7.61
C VAL A 151 7.64 -5.26 8.62
N ASN A 152 8.84 -4.81 8.26
CA ASN A 152 9.66 -3.96 9.12
C ASN A 152 8.98 -2.61 9.43
N LEU A 153 8.34 -1.99 8.44
CA LEU A 153 7.57 -0.76 8.64
C LEU A 153 6.45 -0.94 9.66
N GLN A 154 5.71 -2.05 9.58
CA GLN A 154 4.65 -2.35 10.53
C GLN A 154 5.22 -2.56 11.95
N GLN A 155 6.28 -3.35 12.08
CA GLN A 155 6.89 -3.67 13.38
C GLN A 155 7.52 -2.44 14.06
N GLU A 156 8.28 -1.64 13.32
CA GLU A 156 8.99 -0.48 13.85
C GLU A 156 8.07 0.72 14.12
N SER A 157 7.12 0.97 13.24
CA SER A 157 6.32 2.21 13.25
C SER A 157 4.88 2.00 13.72
N GLN A 158 4.46 0.76 14.00
CA GLN A 158 3.10 0.39 14.42
C GLN A 158 2.03 0.91 13.44
N ILE A 159 2.37 1.00 12.15
CA ILE A 159 1.47 1.43 11.08
C ILE A 159 0.52 0.27 10.74
N THR A 160 -0.76 0.54 10.64
CA THR A 160 -1.71 -0.42 10.03
C THR A 160 -1.51 -0.42 8.53
N ILE A 161 -1.14 -1.56 7.95
CA ILE A 161 -0.91 -1.69 6.51
C ILE A 161 -2.01 -2.56 5.91
N CYS A 162 -2.65 -2.05 4.84
CA CYS A 162 -3.61 -2.80 4.04
C CYS A 162 -3.04 -2.95 2.62
N ILE A 163 -2.92 -4.18 2.14
CA ILE A 163 -2.39 -4.49 0.81
C ILE A 163 -3.51 -5.11 -0.01
N CYS A 164 -3.77 -4.62 -1.21
CA CYS A 164 -4.54 -5.37 -2.18
C CYS A 164 -3.65 -5.81 -3.33
N ASP A 165 -3.74 -7.08 -3.69
CA ASP A 165 -3.01 -7.64 -4.82
C ASP A 165 -3.77 -8.85 -5.38
N HIS A 166 -3.42 -9.27 -6.59
CA HIS A 166 -3.90 -10.50 -7.19
C HIS A 166 -2.87 -11.64 -7.11
N GLN A 167 -1.64 -11.34 -6.70
CA GLN A 167 -0.57 -12.32 -6.50
C GLN A 167 -0.70 -12.97 -5.11
N ALA A 168 -1.51 -14.02 -5.02
CA ALA A 168 -1.89 -14.62 -3.76
C ALA A 168 -0.69 -15.06 -2.89
N ARG A 169 0.31 -15.73 -3.50
CA ARG A 169 1.47 -16.23 -2.74
C ARG A 169 2.26 -15.10 -2.10
N ASP A 170 2.52 -14.05 -2.88
CA ASP A 170 3.33 -12.94 -2.43
C ASP A 170 2.62 -12.12 -1.35
N LEU A 171 1.32 -11.91 -1.51
CA LEU A 171 0.52 -11.21 -0.50
C LEU A 171 0.42 -12.04 0.79
N LEU A 172 0.05 -13.31 0.71
CA LEU A 172 -0.12 -14.16 1.89
C LEU A 172 1.17 -14.36 2.70
N ALA A 173 2.34 -14.21 2.06
CA ALA A 173 3.63 -14.34 2.73
C ALA A 173 3.95 -13.20 3.72
N CYS A 174 3.24 -12.06 3.66
CA CYS A 174 3.57 -10.90 4.47
C CYS A 174 2.38 -10.31 5.25
N VAL A 175 1.22 -10.95 5.25
CA VAL A 175 0.02 -10.47 5.96
C VAL A 175 -0.34 -11.36 7.15
N ASP A 176 -0.94 -10.75 8.18
CA ASP A 176 -1.44 -11.46 9.36
C ASP A 176 -2.82 -12.07 9.11
N ILE A 177 -3.68 -11.31 8.44
CA ILE A 177 -5.04 -11.69 8.07
C ILE A 177 -5.27 -11.26 6.62
N ALA A 178 -5.99 -12.08 5.86
CA ALA A 178 -6.41 -11.69 4.52
C ALA A 178 -7.90 -11.98 4.31
N MET A 179 -8.52 -11.23 3.38
CA MET A 179 -9.85 -11.53 2.88
C MET A 179 -9.82 -11.80 1.38
N ILE A 180 -10.74 -12.66 0.95
CA ILE A 180 -10.94 -12.99 -0.47
C ILE A 180 -12.23 -12.36 -0.94
N LEU A 181 -12.10 -11.58 -2.00
CA LEU A 181 -13.21 -10.96 -2.71
C LEU A 181 -13.53 -11.75 -3.98
N SER A 182 -14.78 -12.10 -4.18
CA SER A 182 -15.29 -12.67 -5.43
C SER A 182 -16.71 -12.18 -5.67
N ASN A 183 -17.05 -11.85 -6.91
CA ASN A 183 -18.36 -11.31 -7.27
C ASN A 183 -18.81 -10.13 -6.39
N CYS A 184 -17.87 -9.21 -6.10
CA CYS A 184 -18.09 -8.03 -5.25
C CYS A 184 -18.53 -8.34 -3.80
N LYS A 185 -18.24 -9.55 -3.31
CA LYS A 185 -18.56 -9.99 -1.93
C LYS A 185 -17.30 -10.53 -1.25
N VAL A 186 -17.26 -10.42 0.06
CA VAL A 186 -16.26 -11.11 0.89
C VAL A 186 -16.70 -12.58 0.97
N ILE A 187 -15.84 -13.48 0.49
CA ILE A 187 -16.11 -14.93 0.48
C ILE A 187 -15.54 -15.61 1.71
N ALA A 188 -14.32 -15.21 2.11
CA ALA A 188 -13.64 -15.73 3.29
C ALA A 188 -12.70 -14.65 3.86
N GLN A 189 -12.46 -14.72 5.18
CA GLN A 189 -11.48 -13.88 5.85
C GLN A 189 -10.90 -14.66 7.03
N ASP A 190 -9.59 -14.86 7.03
CA ASP A 190 -8.87 -15.56 8.11
C ASP A 190 -7.35 -15.31 7.96
N THR A 191 -6.55 -15.98 8.80
CA THR A 191 -5.10 -16.08 8.63
C THR A 191 -4.74 -16.78 7.31
N PRO A 192 -3.56 -16.52 6.72
CA PRO A 192 -3.13 -17.17 5.49
C PRO A 192 -3.25 -18.70 5.52
N SER A 193 -2.83 -19.32 6.63
CA SER A 193 -2.84 -20.78 6.80
C SER A 193 -4.25 -21.38 6.82
N ASN A 194 -5.24 -20.66 7.31
CA ASN A 194 -6.64 -21.09 7.32
C ASN A 194 -7.32 -20.83 5.99
N LEU A 195 -7.07 -19.64 5.38
CA LEU A 195 -7.65 -19.27 4.08
C LEU A 195 -7.34 -20.27 2.96
N VAL A 196 -6.11 -20.79 2.91
CA VAL A 196 -5.72 -21.75 1.88
C VAL A 196 -6.41 -23.11 2.03
N LYS A 197 -6.97 -23.39 3.22
CA LYS A 197 -7.74 -24.61 3.53
C LYS A 197 -9.26 -24.40 3.40
N ASP A 198 -9.70 -23.14 3.34
CA ASP A 198 -11.12 -22.82 3.26
C ASP A 198 -11.70 -23.24 1.88
N ILE A 199 -12.76 -24.05 1.89
CA ILE A 199 -13.37 -24.61 0.69
C ILE A 199 -13.95 -23.51 -0.21
N ASN A 200 -14.54 -22.46 0.37
CA ASN A 200 -15.10 -21.35 -0.41
C ASN A 200 -14.00 -20.54 -1.07
N ALA A 201 -12.89 -20.31 -0.34
CA ALA A 201 -11.70 -19.64 -0.85
C ALA A 201 -11.04 -20.43 -2.01
N GLN A 202 -10.91 -21.75 -1.84
CA GLN A 202 -10.39 -22.62 -2.90
C GLN A 202 -11.28 -22.60 -4.15
N ASN A 203 -12.59 -22.76 -3.99
CA ASN A 203 -13.52 -22.75 -5.12
C ASN A 203 -13.62 -21.39 -5.81
N ALA A 204 -13.56 -20.28 -5.06
CA ALA A 204 -13.77 -18.96 -5.61
C ALA A 204 -12.49 -18.29 -6.16
N TYR A 205 -11.29 -18.71 -5.70
CA TYR A 205 -10.07 -17.97 -6.03
C TYR A 205 -8.82 -18.82 -6.20
N PHE A 206 -8.46 -19.68 -5.24
CA PHE A 206 -7.17 -20.40 -5.28
C PHE A 206 -7.14 -21.57 -6.26
N GLY A 207 -8.27 -22.27 -6.44
CA GLY A 207 -8.32 -23.57 -7.09
C GLY A 207 -7.74 -24.69 -6.21
N ASN A 208 -8.09 -25.95 -6.56
CA ASN A 208 -7.73 -27.13 -5.74
C ASN A 208 -6.24 -27.48 -5.70
N SER A 209 -5.44 -26.89 -6.59
CA SER A 209 -3.98 -27.17 -6.68
C SER A 209 -3.10 -26.12 -6.01
N PHE A 210 -3.68 -25.10 -5.41
CA PHE A 210 -2.90 -24.04 -4.76
C PHE A 210 -2.22 -24.57 -3.50
N LYS A 211 -0.88 -24.44 -3.46
CA LYS A 211 -0.05 -24.78 -2.30
C LYS A 211 0.59 -23.50 -1.78
N PHE A 212 0.45 -23.29 -0.49
CA PHE A 212 1.11 -22.24 0.27
C PHE A 212 1.96 -22.93 1.34
N ASN A 213 3.27 -22.84 1.20
CA ASN A 213 4.25 -23.42 2.12
C ASN A 213 4.84 -22.33 2.99
#